data_f50e82495326ffd48e3f5a088e6b235f
#
_entry.id   f50e82495326ffd48e3f5a088e6b235f
#
_cell.length_a   1.000
_cell.length_b   1.000
_cell.length_c   1.000
_cell.angle_alpha   90.00
_cell.angle_beta   90.00
_cell.angle_gamma   90.00
#
_symmetry.space_group_name_H-M   'P 1'
#
loop_
_entity.id
_entity.type
_entity.pdbx_description
1 polymer ?
#
loop_
_entity_poly.entity_id
_entity_poly.type
_entity_poly.pdbx_seq_one_letter_code
_entity_poly.pdbx_strand_id
1 'polypeptide(L)'
;KYHTWQTHGDISVSEGVLREWVNNYARNDFYQWAIVFKEYSDKPIGSIAVVENIDETVGKAHIGYCIGKPWWHKGIMSEALGAVINFLFDEVGVNRVESRHDQRNPNSGAVMKKCGMKFEGTLRQSDRNNQGICDACYYAILADER
;
A
#
# COMPACT_ATOMS: atom_id res chain seq x y z
N LYS A 1 -19.71 -11.19 -8.32
CA LYS A 1 -19.35 -10.46 -8.18
C LYS A 1 -18.82 -9.89 -9.30
N TYR A 2 -18.00 -9.91 -9.70
CA TYR A 2 -17.77 -9.25 -10.79
C TYR A 2 -16.93 -10.04 -11.55
N HIS A 3 -16.23 -10.43 -11.86
CA HIS A 3 -15.63 -10.87 -12.97
C HIS A 3 -14.35 -11.45 -12.64
N THR A 4 -13.49 -11.57 -13.54
CA THR A 4 -12.25 -12.26 -13.34
C THR A 4 -11.48 -11.70 -12.21
N TRP A 5 -11.62 -10.45 -11.96
CA TRP A 5 -10.89 -9.88 -10.90
C TRP A 5 -11.43 -10.29 -9.54
N GLN A 6 -12.49 -11.04 -9.54
CA GLN A 6 -12.94 -11.60 -8.31
C GLN A 6 -11.93 -12.46 -7.64
N THR A 7 -10.99 -12.94 -8.40
CA THR A 7 -9.96 -13.77 -7.80
C THR A 7 -9.21 -13.04 -6.72
N HIS A 8 -9.27 -11.73 -6.72
CA HIS A 8 -8.58 -10.97 -5.69
C HIS A 8 -9.41 -10.85 -4.42
N GLY A 9 -10.71 -10.74 -4.55
CA GLY A 9 -11.61 -10.76 -3.43
C GLY A 9 -11.31 -9.77 -2.32
N ASP A 10 -11.88 -10.03 -1.18
CA ASP A 10 -11.64 -9.24 0.01
C ASP A 10 -10.39 -9.73 0.72
N ILE A 11 -9.60 -8.81 1.21
CA ILE A 11 -8.52 -9.12 2.13
C ILE A 11 -9.01 -8.74 3.50
N SER A 12 -9.16 -9.73 4.36
CA SER A 12 -9.64 -9.48 5.71
C SER A 12 -8.49 -9.43 6.67
N VAL A 13 -8.46 -8.39 7.48
CA VAL A 13 -7.45 -8.22 8.48
C VAL A 13 -8.16 -7.85 9.75
N SER A 14 -8.07 -8.68 10.76
CA SER A 14 -8.67 -8.38 12.02
C SER A 14 -10.12 -7.95 11.84
N GLU A 15 -10.45 -6.76 11.85
CA GLU A 15 -11.80 -6.25 11.78
C GLU A 15 -12.36 -6.17 10.36
N GLY A 16 -11.77 -6.88 9.41
CA GLY A 16 -12.25 -6.76 8.04
C GLY A 16 -12.02 -5.38 7.49
N VAL A 17 -10.87 -4.85 7.77
CA VAL A 17 -10.58 -3.47 7.49
C VAL A 17 -10.32 -3.19 6.03
N LEU A 18 -9.87 -4.17 5.30
CA LEU A 18 -9.40 -3.97 3.94
C LEU A 18 -10.25 -4.75 2.96
N ARG A 19 -10.67 -4.09 1.90
CA ARG A 19 -11.43 -4.72 0.84
C ARG A 19 -10.80 -4.37 -0.48
N GLU A 20 -10.51 -5.38 -1.28
CA GLU A 20 -9.96 -5.15 -2.60
C GLU A 20 -11.03 -4.59 -3.53
N TRP A 21 -10.60 -3.75 -4.42
CA TRP A 21 -11.50 -3.10 -5.33
C TRP A 21 -10.76 -2.89 -6.65
N VAL A 22 -11.27 -3.48 -7.70
CA VAL A 22 -10.64 -3.40 -9.01
C VAL A 22 -11.49 -2.53 -9.91
N ASN A 23 -10.91 -1.49 -10.44
CA ASN A 23 -11.62 -0.59 -11.31
C ASN A 23 -10.96 -0.42 -12.66
N ASN A 24 -10.04 -1.30 -13.00
CA ASN A 24 -9.39 -1.25 -14.30
C ASN A 24 -9.34 -2.64 -14.87
N TYR A 25 -10.19 -2.90 -15.86
CA TYR A 25 -10.38 -4.24 -16.36
C TYR A 25 -9.39 -4.63 -17.44
N ALA A 26 -8.60 -3.70 -17.91
CA ALA A 26 -7.68 -3.96 -18.99
C ALA A 26 -6.33 -4.45 -18.52
N ARG A 27 -6.09 -4.48 -17.21
CA ARG A 27 -4.77 -4.78 -16.69
C ARG A 27 -4.85 -5.82 -15.60
N ASN A 28 -4.06 -6.86 -15.73
CA ASN A 28 -4.04 -7.92 -14.74
C ASN A 28 -3.19 -7.58 -13.53
N ASP A 29 -2.32 -6.58 -13.65
CA ASP A 29 -1.42 -6.20 -12.58
C ASP A 29 -1.87 -4.94 -11.84
N PHE A 30 -3.13 -4.56 -12.04
CA PHE A 30 -3.67 -3.39 -11.36
C PHE A 30 -4.34 -3.82 -10.06
N TYR A 31 -3.83 -3.32 -8.96
CA TYR A 31 -4.36 -3.64 -7.64
C TYR A 31 -4.65 -2.36 -6.88
N GLN A 32 -5.84 -2.29 -6.31
CA GLN A 32 -6.22 -1.17 -5.48
C GLN A 32 -7.23 -1.67 -4.43
N TRP A 33 -7.03 -1.26 -3.20
CA TRP A 33 -7.88 -1.67 -2.09
C TRP A 33 -8.45 -0.44 -1.40
N ALA A 34 -9.72 -0.52 -1.04
CA ALA A 34 -10.34 0.47 -0.18
C ALA A 34 -10.21 0.01 1.25
N ILE A 35 -9.86 0.91 2.15
CA ILE A 35 -9.77 0.60 3.57
C ILE A 35 -11.09 0.95 4.21
N VAL A 36 -11.70 -0.03 4.87
CA VAL A 36 -13.01 0.14 5.53
C VAL A 36 -12.85 -0.30 6.98
N PHE A 37 -13.29 0.55 7.90
CA PHE A 37 -13.31 0.18 9.32
C PHE A 37 -14.74 -0.13 9.68
N LYS A 38 -15.08 -1.40 9.67
CA LYS A 38 -16.48 -1.84 9.74
C LYS A 38 -17.19 -1.43 11.03
N GLU A 39 -16.46 -1.35 12.10
CA GLU A 39 -17.05 -0.93 13.37
C GLU A 39 -17.56 0.50 13.31
N TYR A 40 -17.08 1.26 12.35
CA TYR A 40 -17.47 2.64 12.23
C TYR A 40 -18.47 2.86 11.10
N SER A 41 -18.18 2.31 9.94
CA SER A 41 -18.98 2.59 8.74
C SER A 41 -18.57 1.62 7.63
N ASP A 42 -19.45 1.48 6.64
CA ASP A 42 -19.11 0.73 5.43
C ASP A 42 -18.39 1.59 4.40
N LYS A 43 -18.20 2.86 4.69
CA LYS A 43 -17.56 3.76 3.73
C LYS A 43 -16.05 3.71 3.84
N PRO A 44 -15.36 3.83 2.71
CA PRO A 44 -13.91 3.84 2.75
C PRO A 44 -13.36 5.02 3.52
N ILE A 45 -12.32 4.78 4.30
CA ILE A 45 -11.64 5.82 5.04
C ILE A 45 -10.23 6.04 4.49
N GLY A 46 -9.81 5.23 3.53
CA GLY A 46 -8.52 5.35 2.90
C GLY A 46 -8.37 4.35 1.78
N SER A 47 -7.18 4.30 1.20
CA SER A 47 -6.90 3.36 0.12
C SER A 47 -5.42 2.99 0.08
N ILE A 48 -5.14 1.85 -0.52
CA ILE A 48 -3.80 1.38 -0.83
C ILE A 48 -3.82 0.91 -2.27
N ALA A 49 -2.77 1.19 -3.02
CA ALA A 49 -2.70 0.76 -4.43
C ALA A 49 -1.27 0.46 -4.82
N VAL A 50 -1.13 -0.43 -5.80
CA VAL A 50 0.11 -0.57 -6.54
C VAL A 50 0.07 0.56 -7.57
N VAL A 51 0.95 1.54 -7.42
CA VAL A 51 0.82 2.80 -8.14
C VAL A 51 1.48 2.83 -9.51
N GLU A 52 2.23 1.78 -9.83
CA GLU A 52 2.86 1.64 -11.14
C GLU A 52 2.72 0.19 -11.55
N ASN A 53 2.96 -0.09 -12.83
CA ASN A 53 2.97 -1.48 -13.25
C ASN A 53 4.02 -2.24 -12.45
N ILE A 54 3.69 -3.48 -12.11
CA ILE A 54 4.66 -4.34 -11.45
C ILE A 54 5.82 -4.58 -12.41
N ASP A 55 7.03 -4.34 -11.93
CA ASP A 55 8.23 -4.56 -12.73
C ASP A 55 8.57 -6.04 -12.65
N GLU A 56 8.20 -6.77 -13.69
CA GLU A 56 8.34 -8.23 -13.69
C GLU A 56 9.78 -8.69 -13.84
N THR A 57 10.67 -7.81 -14.26
CA THR A 57 12.06 -8.21 -14.44
C THR A 57 12.75 -8.47 -13.10
N VAL A 58 12.32 -7.76 -12.06
CA VAL A 58 12.88 -7.96 -10.72
C VAL A 58 11.81 -8.33 -9.70
N GLY A 59 10.55 -8.40 -10.11
CA GLY A 59 9.45 -8.73 -9.22
C GLY A 59 9.21 -7.62 -8.19
N LYS A 60 9.04 -6.39 -8.67
CA LYS A 60 8.92 -5.23 -7.78
C LYS A 60 7.55 -4.59 -7.88
N ALA A 61 6.94 -4.33 -6.73
CA ALA A 61 5.70 -3.58 -6.63
C ALA A 61 5.94 -2.32 -5.81
N HIS A 62 5.45 -1.19 -6.30
CA HIS A 62 5.53 0.09 -5.60
C HIS A 62 4.15 0.45 -5.08
N ILE A 63 4.03 0.70 -3.78
CA ILE A 63 2.74 0.94 -3.14
C ILE A 63 2.60 2.40 -2.75
N GLY A 64 1.42 2.96 -3.00
CA GLY A 64 1.02 4.24 -2.45
C GLY A 64 -0.21 4.06 -1.58
N TYR A 65 -0.37 4.89 -0.56
CA TYR A 65 -1.53 4.78 0.31
C TYR A 65 -1.86 6.11 0.95
N CYS A 66 -3.12 6.23 1.39
CA CYS A 66 -3.55 7.37 2.17
C CYS A 66 -4.70 6.97 3.08
N ILE A 67 -4.87 7.71 4.15
CA ILE A 67 -5.96 7.48 5.09
C ILE A 67 -6.34 8.86 5.69
N GLY A 68 -7.61 9.04 5.96
CA GLY A 68 -8.07 10.30 6.52
C GLY A 68 -7.49 10.61 7.89
N LYS A 69 -7.28 11.89 8.15
CA LYS A 69 -6.65 12.34 9.39
C LYS A 69 -7.26 11.78 10.66
N PRO A 70 -8.59 11.71 10.80
CA PRO A 70 -9.17 11.18 12.05
C PRO A 70 -8.75 9.76 12.37
N TRP A 71 -8.21 9.05 11.38
CA TRP A 71 -7.85 7.63 11.55
C TRP A 71 -6.36 7.42 11.74
N TRP A 72 -5.58 8.50 11.78
CA TRP A 72 -4.14 8.41 11.99
C TRP A 72 -3.83 7.89 13.40
N HIS A 73 -2.70 7.22 13.54
CA HIS A 73 -2.17 6.75 14.82
C HIS A 73 -3.07 5.74 15.54
N LYS A 74 -3.92 5.04 14.77
CA LYS A 74 -4.80 4.02 15.36
C LYS A 74 -4.40 2.60 14.93
N GLY A 75 -3.29 2.48 14.22
CA GLY A 75 -2.84 1.16 13.78
C GLY A 75 -3.55 0.63 12.55
N ILE A 76 -4.55 1.35 12.05
CA ILE A 76 -5.35 0.88 10.92
C ILE A 76 -4.50 0.76 9.67
N MET A 77 -3.72 1.79 9.35
CA MET A 77 -2.90 1.78 8.15
C MET A 77 -1.79 0.74 8.23
N SER A 78 -1.17 0.57 9.40
CA SER A 78 -0.14 -0.46 9.57
C SER A 78 -0.70 -1.84 9.33
N GLU A 79 -1.89 -2.10 9.83
CA GLU A 79 -2.54 -3.40 9.65
C GLU A 79 -2.87 -3.62 8.17
N ALA A 80 -3.43 -2.61 7.52
CA ALA A 80 -3.79 -2.70 6.11
C ALA A 80 -2.56 -2.86 5.22
N LEU A 81 -1.52 -2.08 5.48
CA LEU A 81 -0.30 -2.17 4.69
C LEU A 81 0.36 -3.54 4.87
N GLY A 82 0.39 -4.05 6.09
CA GLY A 82 0.94 -5.37 6.34
C GLY A 82 0.22 -6.46 5.56
N ALA A 83 -1.11 -6.37 5.49
CA ALA A 83 -1.91 -7.34 4.75
C ALA A 83 -1.62 -7.26 3.25
N VAL A 84 -1.50 -6.07 2.71
CA VAL A 84 -1.21 -5.88 1.29
C VAL A 84 0.19 -6.41 0.96
N ILE A 85 1.16 -6.15 1.82
CA ILE A 85 2.52 -6.66 1.62
C ILE A 85 2.49 -8.19 1.56
N ASN A 86 1.80 -8.83 2.49
CA ASN A 86 1.71 -10.29 2.50
C ASN A 86 1.00 -10.82 1.25
N PHE A 87 -0.06 -10.15 0.83
CA PHE A 87 -0.77 -10.55 -0.38
C PHE A 87 0.16 -10.47 -1.60
N LEU A 88 0.92 -9.41 -1.72
CA LEU A 88 1.81 -9.24 -2.86
C LEU A 88 2.89 -10.32 -2.90
N PHE A 89 3.43 -10.68 -1.74
CA PHE A 89 4.41 -11.74 -1.70
C PHE A 89 3.79 -13.12 -1.95
N ASP A 90 2.67 -13.41 -1.28
CA ASP A 90 2.11 -14.77 -1.29
C ASP A 90 1.26 -15.07 -2.50
N GLU A 91 0.47 -14.09 -2.97
CA GLU A 91 -0.47 -14.34 -4.04
C GLU A 91 0.02 -13.84 -5.39
N VAL A 92 0.71 -12.72 -5.42
CA VAL A 92 1.23 -12.16 -6.67
C VAL A 92 2.63 -12.67 -6.95
N GLY A 93 3.39 -12.94 -5.91
CA GLY A 93 4.71 -13.54 -6.08
C GLY A 93 5.83 -12.54 -6.33
N VAL A 94 5.66 -11.30 -5.90
CA VAL A 94 6.73 -10.31 -6.07
C VAL A 94 7.90 -10.63 -5.14
N ASN A 95 9.07 -10.10 -5.49
CA ASN A 95 10.26 -10.25 -4.69
C ASN A 95 10.54 -9.05 -3.80
N ARG A 96 10.01 -7.90 -4.18
CA ARG A 96 10.29 -6.65 -3.47
C ARG A 96 9.04 -5.78 -3.43
N VAL A 97 8.72 -5.25 -2.27
CA VAL A 97 7.65 -4.26 -2.11
C VAL A 97 8.30 -2.99 -1.60
N GLU A 98 8.09 -1.90 -2.31
CA GLU A 98 8.66 -0.62 -1.93
C GLU A 98 7.60 0.45 -1.84
N SER A 99 7.91 1.51 -1.12
CA SER A 99 7.05 2.68 -1.01
C SER A 99 7.90 3.90 -0.71
N ARG A 100 7.30 5.08 -0.85
CA ARG A 100 8.01 6.32 -0.56
C ARG A 100 7.06 7.29 0.10
N HIS A 101 7.62 8.27 0.80
CA HIS A 101 6.82 9.33 1.39
C HIS A 101 7.57 10.64 1.34
N ASP A 102 6.83 11.74 1.42
CA ASP A 102 7.41 13.07 1.53
C ASP A 102 8.19 13.14 2.84
N GLN A 103 9.41 13.62 2.78
CA GLN A 103 10.26 13.74 3.97
C GLN A 103 9.58 14.55 5.06
N ARG A 104 8.70 15.46 4.69
CA ARG A 104 7.98 16.29 5.65
C ARG A 104 6.81 15.56 6.30
N ASN A 105 6.56 14.31 5.93
CA ASN A 105 5.48 13.51 6.49
C ASN A 105 6.03 12.25 7.15
N PRO A 106 6.59 12.35 8.34
CA PRO A 106 7.23 11.21 8.99
C PRO A 106 6.26 10.11 9.42
N ASN A 107 4.97 10.40 9.49
CA ASN A 107 3.99 9.39 9.89
C ASN A 107 3.96 8.22 8.90
N SER A 108 4.10 8.51 7.61
CA SER A 108 4.13 7.44 6.60
C SER A 108 5.34 6.54 6.79
N GLY A 109 6.50 7.13 7.11
CA GLY A 109 7.68 6.35 7.37
C GLY A 109 7.53 5.45 8.59
N ALA A 110 6.86 5.96 9.63
CA ALA A 110 6.62 5.17 10.83
C ALA A 110 5.75 3.95 10.52
N VAL A 111 4.73 4.13 9.68
CA VAL A 111 3.88 3.01 9.25
C VAL A 111 4.70 1.98 8.49
N MET A 112 5.54 2.42 7.56
CA MET A 112 6.38 1.52 6.78
C MET A 112 7.32 0.71 7.67
N LYS A 113 7.97 1.38 8.62
CA LYS A 113 8.86 0.70 9.56
C LYS A 113 8.13 -0.35 10.38
N LYS A 114 6.94 -0.01 10.83
CA LYS A 114 6.15 -0.93 11.63
C LYS A 114 5.81 -2.20 10.86
N CYS A 115 5.72 -2.10 9.55
CA CYS A 115 5.43 -3.25 8.68
C CYS A 115 6.69 -4.01 8.26
N GLY A 116 7.84 -3.64 8.79
CA GLY A 116 9.07 -4.34 8.48
C GLY A 116 9.85 -3.80 7.31
N MET A 117 9.40 -2.69 6.73
CA MET A 117 10.13 -2.09 5.62
C MET A 117 11.36 -1.34 6.14
N LYS A 118 12.42 -1.38 5.37
CA LYS A 118 13.69 -0.76 5.73
C LYS A 118 13.90 0.51 4.93
N PHE A 119 14.42 1.52 5.61
CA PHE A 119 14.77 2.78 4.96
C PHE A 119 15.94 2.57 4.01
N GLU A 120 15.82 3.06 2.78
CA GLU A 120 16.87 2.91 1.78
C GLU A 120 17.51 4.22 1.36
N GLY A 121 16.89 5.33 1.64
CA GLY A 121 17.49 6.61 1.32
C GLY A 121 16.47 7.67 0.99
N THR A 122 16.97 8.90 0.85
CA THR A 122 16.15 10.04 0.49
C THR A 122 16.64 10.58 -0.85
N LEU A 123 15.72 10.69 -1.81
CA LEU A 123 16.01 11.24 -3.13
C LEU A 123 15.53 12.69 -3.15
N ARG A 124 16.47 13.60 -3.37
CA ARG A 124 16.16 15.03 -3.30
C ARG A 124 15.33 15.45 -4.50
N GLN A 125 14.22 16.16 -4.23
CA GLN A 125 13.35 16.76 -5.23
C GLN A 125 12.90 15.74 -6.29
N SER A 126 12.57 14.54 -5.83
CA SER A 126 12.27 13.43 -6.73
C SER A 126 10.77 13.12 -6.80
N ASP A 127 9.93 13.84 -6.07
CA ASP A 127 8.51 13.58 -6.05
C ASP A 127 7.75 14.89 -5.98
N ARG A 128 6.44 14.79 -6.14
CA ARG A 128 5.57 15.95 -6.13
C ARG A 128 4.26 15.60 -5.45
N ASN A 129 3.73 16.54 -4.69
CA ASN A 129 2.40 16.42 -4.10
C ASN A 129 1.74 17.79 -4.12
N ASN A 130 0.64 17.97 -3.39
CA ASN A 130 -0.10 19.23 -3.40
C ASN A 130 0.67 20.38 -2.77
N GLN A 131 1.79 20.12 -2.12
CA GLN A 131 2.65 21.16 -1.57
C GLN A 131 3.83 21.49 -2.49
N GLY A 132 3.89 20.85 -3.65
CA GLY A 132 4.93 21.09 -4.64
C GLY A 132 5.94 19.96 -4.70
N ILE A 133 7.13 20.29 -5.19
CA ILE A 133 8.22 19.33 -5.30
C ILE A 133 8.77 19.02 -3.90
N CYS A 134 9.07 17.78 -3.65
CA CYS A 134 9.55 17.34 -2.34
C CYS A 134 10.62 16.28 -2.45
N ASP A 135 11.36 16.10 -1.37
CA ASP A 135 12.29 14.99 -1.23
C ASP A 135 11.49 13.75 -0.83
N ALA A 136 11.84 12.62 -1.42
CA ALA A 136 11.13 11.38 -1.16
C ALA A 136 12.01 10.41 -0.41
N CYS A 137 11.49 9.87 0.68
CA CYS A 137 12.15 8.85 1.48
C CYS A 137 11.64 7.49 1.03
N TYR A 138 12.56 6.61 0.65
CA TYR A 138 12.22 5.29 0.13
C TYR A 138 12.43 4.21 1.17
N TYR A 139 11.47 3.30 1.23
CA TYR A 139 11.49 2.12 2.09
C TYR A 139 11.15 0.90 1.27
N ALA A 140 11.68 -0.25 1.66
CA ALA A 140 11.37 -1.49 0.96
C ALA A 140 11.50 -2.70 1.89
N ILE A 141 10.85 -3.79 1.50
CA ILE A 141 11.01 -5.08 2.15
C ILE A 141 11.11 -6.14 1.06
N LEU A 142 12.01 -7.07 1.26
CA LEU A 142 12.21 -8.17 0.32
C LEU A 142 11.49 -9.42 0.82
N ALA A 143 11.17 -10.32 -0.12
CA ALA A 143 10.42 -11.53 0.21
C ALA A 143 11.10 -12.36 1.29
N ASP A 144 12.43 -12.40 1.29
CA ASP A 144 13.16 -13.19 2.27
C ASP A 144 13.45 -12.46 3.57
N GLU A 145 12.89 -11.27 3.73
CA GLU A 145 13.07 -10.49 4.95
C GLU A 145 11.87 -10.53 5.89
N ARG A 146 10.77 -11.11 5.49
CA ARG A 146 9.61 -11.12 6.37
C ARG A 146 9.58 -12.28 7.35
#